data_e3e86348e90d1ab42c5988baab6a1374
#
_entry.id   e3e86348e90d1ab42c5988baab6a1374
#
_cell.length_a   1.000
_cell.length_b   1.000
_cell.length_c   1.000
_cell.angle_alpha   90.00
_cell.angle_beta   90.00
_cell.angle_gamma   90.00
#
_symmetry.space_group_name_H-M   'P 1'
#
loop_
_entity.id
_entity.type
_entity.pdbx_description
1 polymer ?
#
loop_
_entity_poly.entity_id
_entity_poly.type
_entity_poly.pdbx_seq_one_letter_code
_entity_poly.pdbx_strand_id
1 'polypeptide(L)'
;RLKSKQVTERLIKDNADKLFIVSNFVMLNPVCIRLLQTCDYVIYEHDHKYIVGRDPSPYKDYKVPTNNLTNLEFYRNAKAVFAQSKLHAEVIRKNIREANVINLGCSLWSDKELDILQEYVDSEKNGKMAVLNSANKIKGTAQAKSFCEKNDIDYNLVVSLDYNNFIKQLAQHDGLVFFSQVLETFCRLAVEARIVNCKLKTNNNLGCASEEWFSKYKGQELLDYVKSQKTEVIDKVVEVLESKKRAETTKAPITVILNAYRRPYNLKMQIDAIRKQTTRPTQIWLWVNQHEDNDGFNFKELDLDRICHNDYNWKFYGRFAAALLVDTEYVAIFDDDTIPGARWFENCLETMKTNKGIMGSAGYVQTGPRATQYEPERSGWPRQNEETMRVDYVGHAWFFKREWLSHLWREKPPTWDNGEDIHFSYTAQKYGGIQTYCPPHPPAEKELHGSLLGYELGVDSKATSNNQAVSHQQFFSERDNCINNSLVGGWETVHNIKPEVKE
;
A
#
# COMPACT_ATOMS: atom_id res chain seq x y z
N ARG A 1 -12.92 21.76 -16.22
CA ARG A 1 -13.12 20.31 -16.43
C ARG A 1 -12.71 19.95 -17.84
N LEU A 2 -11.83 18.94 -17.99
CA LEU A 2 -11.34 18.44 -19.26
C LEU A 2 -11.88 17.03 -19.53
N LYS A 3 -12.13 16.73 -20.80
CA LYS A 3 -12.43 15.33 -21.22
C LYS A 3 -11.11 14.59 -21.44
N SER A 4 -11.08 13.25 -21.26
CA SER A 4 -9.87 12.43 -21.40
C SER A 4 -9.10 12.68 -22.70
N LYS A 5 -9.79 12.92 -23.82
CA LYS A 5 -9.18 13.23 -25.14
C LYS A 5 -8.47 14.59 -25.18
N GLN A 6 -8.73 15.49 -24.25
CA GLN A 6 -8.12 16.83 -24.17
C GLN A 6 -6.89 16.84 -23.26
N VAL A 7 -6.66 15.75 -22.52
CA VAL A 7 -5.51 15.64 -21.62
C VAL A 7 -4.31 15.12 -22.40
N THR A 8 -3.29 15.95 -22.50
CA THR A 8 -2.02 15.64 -23.20
C THR A 8 -0.88 15.59 -22.20
N GLU A 9 0.23 14.96 -22.58
CA GLU A 9 1.47 14.93 -21.78
C GLU A 9 1.95 16.34 -21.47
N ARG A 10 1.91 17.25 -22.44
CA ARG A 10 2.30 18.66 -22.27
C ARG A 10 1.46 19.35 -21.20
N LEU A 11 0.12 19.16 -21.26
CA LEU A 11 -0.78 19.73 -20.27
C LEU A 11 -0.45 19.26 -18.84
N ILE A 12 -0.12 17.98 -18.66
CA ILE A 12 0.26 17.46 -17.34
C ILE A 12 1.60 18.07 -16.90
N LYS A 13 2.60 18.10 -17.77
CA LYS A 13 3.93 18.66 -17.47
C LYS A 13 3.85 20.15 -17.13
N ASP A 14 3.09 20.93 -17.91
CA ASP A 14 2.93 22.38 -17.71
C ASP A 14 2.15 22.73 -16.43
N ASN A 15 1.50 21.74 -15.76
CA ASN A 15 0.74 21.91 -14.53
C ASN A 15 1.15 20.88 -13.44
N ALA A 16 2.38 20.39 -13.48
CA ALA A 16 2.86 19.36 -12.56
C ALA A 16 2.89 19.82 -11.08
N ASP A 17 2.91 21.13 -10.86
CA ASP A 17 2.82 21.79 -9.55
C ASP A 17 1.39 21.86 -8.98
N LYS A 18 0.39 21.45 -9.77
CA LYS A 18 -1.03 21.54 -9.39
C LYS A 18 -1.58 20.17 -8.98
N LEU A 19 -2.64 20.21 -8.19
CA LEU A 19 -3.41 19.01 -7.89
C LEU A 19 -4.36 18.66 -9.04
N PHE A 20 -4.34 17.39 -9.44
CA PHE A 20 -5.28 16.84 -10.41
C PHE A 20 -6.41 16.08 -9.71
N ILE A 21 -7.67 16.45 -10.01
CA ILE A 21 -8.84 15.67 -9.61
C ILE A 21 -9.25 14.79 -10.78
N VAL A 22 -9.02 13.49 -10.66
CA VAL A 22 -9.26 12.52 -11.72
C VAL A 22 -10.55 11.77 -11.45
N SER A 23 -11.61 12.03 -12.21
CA SER A 23 -12.89 11.32 -12.02
C SER A 23 -13.12 10.18 -13.02
N ASN A 24 -12.61 10.29 -14.25
CA ASN A 24 -12.67 9.23 -15.24
C ASN A 24 -11.40 9.20 -16.10
N PHE A 25 -10.65 8.13 -16.00
CA PHE A 25 -9.35 7.95 -16.68
C PHE A 25 -9.33 6.79 -17.68
N VAL A 26 -10.43 6.07 -17.87
CA VAL A 26 -10.48 4.85 -18.69
C VAL A 26 -10.06 5.08 -20.15
N MET A 27 -10.36 6.27 -20.68
CA MET A 27 -9.96 6.68 -22.03
C MET A 27 -8.74 7.59 -22.06
N LEU A 28 -8.02 7.68 -20.96
CA LEU A 28 -6.80 8.47 -20.89
C LEU A 28 -5.63 7.67 -21.50
N ASN A 29 -4.75 8.39 -22.23
CA ASN A 29 -3.55 7.78 -22.78
C ASN A 29 -2.71 7.15 -21.64
N PRO A 30 -2.24 5.90 -21.78
CA PRO A 30 -1.39 5.24 -20.78
C PRO A 30 -0.15 6.06 -20.36
N VAL A 31 0.45 6.83 -21.27
CA VAL A 31 1.55 7.75 -20.95
C VAL A 31 1.09 8.86 -19.99
N CYS A 32 -0.11 9.43 -20.22
CA CYS A 32 -0.69 10.42 -19.32
C CYS A 32 -1.01 9.84 -17.94
N ILE A 33 -1.47 8.59 -17.86
CA ILE A 33 -1.68 7.90 -16.58
C ILE A 33 -0.35 7.76 -15.82
N ARG A 34 0.73 7.35 -16.48
CA ARG A 34 2.06 7.27 -15.84
C ARG A 34 2.57 8.63 -15.40
N LEU A 35 2.39 9.69 -16.20
CA LEU A 35 2.79 11.04 -15.84
C LEU A 35 1.98 11.58 -14.64
N LEU A 36 0.67 11.32 -14.58
CA LEU A 36 -0.13 11.72 -13.43
C LEU A 36 0.36 11.08 -12.12
N GLN A 37 0.93 9.88 -12.17
CA GLN A 37 1.51 9.24 -10.98
C GLN A 37 2.77 9.93 -10.45
N THR A 38 3.37 10.83 -11.22
CA THR A 38 4.49 11.69 -10.79
C THR A 38 4.03 13.06 -10.30
N CYS A 39 2.72 13.33 -10.33
CA CYS A 39 2.08 14.56 -9.89
C CYS A 39 1.23 14.33 -8.65
N ASP A 40 0.80 15.41 -8.02
CA ASP A 40 -0.22 15.35 -6.99
C ASP A 40 -1.60 15.10 -7.63
N TYR A 41 -2.27 14.00 -7.27
CA TYR A 41 -3.62 13.72 -7.74
C TYR A 41 -4.47 12.97 -6.73
N VAL A 42 -5.79 13.17 -6.86
CA VAL A 42 -6.82 12.41 -6.16
C VAL A 42 -7.75 11.74 -7.17
N ILE A 43 -8.35 10.63 -6.80
CA ILE A 43 -9.35 9.95 -7.63
C ILE A 43 -10.74 10.17 -7.02
N TYR A 44 -11.65 10.79 -7.79
CA TYR A 44 -13.08 10.81 -7.47
C TYR A 44 -13.73 9.62 -8.19
N GLU A 45 -13.92 8.50 -7.46
CA GLU A 45 -14.31 7.23 -8.05
C GLU A 45 -15.81 7.13 -8.29
N HIS A 46 -16.21 6.57 -9.46
CA HIS A 46 -17.60 6.48 -9.88
C HIS A 46 -18.10 5.08 -10.20
N ASP A 47 -17.22 4.12 -10.63
CA ASP A 47 -17.69 2.86 -11.19
C ASP A 47 -16.69 1.70 -11.12
N HIS A 48 -15.93 1.59 -10.04
CA HIS A 48 -14.99 0.47 -9.81
C HIS A 48 -13.96 0.24 -10.93
N LYS A 49 -13.31 1.30 -11.46
CA LYS A 49 -12.35 1.23 -12.57
C LYS A 49 -11.07 0.43 -12.29
N TYR A 50 -10.92 -0.07 -11.08
CA TYR A 50 -9.86 -0.99 -10.69
C TYR A 50 -10.23 -2.47 -10.96
N ILE A 51 -11.42 -2.74 -11.47
CA ILE A 51 -11.93 -4.07 -11.82
C ILE A 51 -12.10 -4.17 -13.33
N VAL A 52 -11.61 -5.26 -13.93
CA VAL A 52 -11.94 -5.62 -15.31
C VAL A 52 -13.45 -5.88 -15.38
N GLY A 53 -14.19 -5.14 -16.21
CA GLY A 53 -15.67 -5.22 -16.24
C GLY A 53 -16.37 -4.29 -15.25
N ARG A 54 -15.67 -3.66 -14.32
CA ARG A 54 -16.16 -2.60 -13.40
C ARG A 54 -17.36 -2.98 -12.53
N ASP A 55 -17.50 -4.26 -12.22
CA ASP A 55 -18.57 -4.75 -11.36
C ASP A 55 -18.04 -5.79 -10.37
N PRO A 56 -18.07 -5.51 -9.06
CA PRO A 56 -17.70 -6.47 -8.03
C PRO A 56 -18.85 -7.41 -7.62
N SER A 57 -20.10 -7.17 -8.05
CA SER A 57 -21.28 -7.91 -7.58
C SER A 57 -21.27 -9.40 -7.89
N PRO A 58 -20.62 -9.91 -8.97
CA PRO A 58 -20.54 -11.35 -9.20
C PRO A 58 -19.62 -12.11 -8.24
N TYR A 59 -18.79 -11.39 -7.46
CA TYR A 59 -17.79 -12.01 -6.59
C TYR A 59 -18.29 -12.07 -5.14
N LYS A 60 -18.01 -13.20 -4.48
CA LYS A 60 -18.37 -13.39 -3.07
C LYS A 60 -17.79 -12.25 -2.21
N ASP A 61 -18.65 -11.64 -1.40
CA ASP A 61 -18.29 -10.51 -0.52
C ASP A 61 -17.60 -9.35 -1.25
N TYR A 62 -17.84 -9.21 -2.55
CA TYR A 62 -17.21 -8.23 -3.45
C TYR A 62 -15.68 -8.34 -3.52
N LYS A 63 -15.09 -9.48 -3.16
CA LYS A 63 -13.65 -9.73 -3.24
C LYS A 63 -13.30 -10.28 -4.62
N VAL A 64 -12.67 -9.45 -5.44
CA VAL A 64 -12.32 -9.77 -6.83
C VAL A 64 -11.00 -10.54 -6.88
N PRO A 65 -10.89 -11.61 -7.66
CA PRO A 65 -9.62 -12.30 -7.90
C PRO A 65 -8.56 -11.35 -8.50
N THR A 66 -7.30 -11.54 -8.11
CA THR A 66 -6.20 -10.63 -8.48
C THR A 66 -6.03 -10.47 -10.00
N ASN A 67 -6.26 -11.54 -10.77
CA ASN A 67 -6.21 -11.51 -12.25
C ASN A 67 -7.31 -10.66 -12.91
N ASN A 68 -8.35 -10.30 -12.17
CA ASN A 68 -9.44 -9.42 -12.62
C ASN A 68 -9.32 -8.00 -12.06
N LEU A 69 -8.23 -7.71 -11.33
CA LEU A 69 -7.90 -6.35 -10.87
C LEU A 69 -6.99 -5.65 -11.89
N THR A 70 -7.15 -4.33 -12.01
CA THR A 70 -6.39 -3.49 -12.94
C THR A 70 -6.15 -2.11 -12.34
N ASN A 71 -5.23 -1.34 -12.91
CA ASN A 71 -4.93 0.05 -12.48
C ASN A 71 -4.54 0.20 -11.00
N LEU A 72 -4.12 -0.86 -10.32
CA LEU A 72 -3.89 -0.85 -8.87
C LEU A 72 -2.89 0.22 -8.44
N GLU A 73 -1.77 0.36 -9.16
CA GLU A 73 -0.76 1.38 -8.88
C GLU A 73 -1.31 2.81 -8.98
N PHE A 74 -2.22 3.04 -9.92
CA PHE A 74 -2.86 4.35 -10.06
C PHE A 74 -3.75 4.69 -8.86
N TYR A 75 -4.36 3.70 -8.21
CA TYR A 75 -5.12 3.91 -6.98
C TYR A 75 -4.23 4.01 -5.74
N ARG A 76 -3.17 3.22 -5.66
CA ARG A 76 -2.22 3.23 -4.54
C ARG A 76 -1.45 4.54 -4.44
N ASN A 77 -1.05 5.09 -5.59
CA ASN A 77 -0.27 6.32 -5.67
C ASN A 77 -1.11 7.61 -5.54
N ALA A 78 -2.43 7.51 -5.58
CA ALA A 78 -3.31 8.67 -5.38
C ALA A 78 -3.22 9.19 -3.93
N LYS A 79 -3.18 10.51 -3.73
CA LYS A 79 -3.26 11.14 -2.39
C LYS A 79 -4.49 10.67 -1.62
N ALA A 80 -5.62 10.55 -2.32
CA ALA A 80 -6.83 9.95 -1.81
C ALA A 80 -7.67 9.38 -2.95
N VAL A 81 -8.46 8.35 -2.62
CA VAL A 81 -9.53 7.83 -3.46
C VAL A 81 -10.85 8.16 -2.76
N PHE A 82 -11.60 9.08 -3.33
CA PHE A 82 -12.90 9.49 -2.80
C PHE A 82 -13.98 8.52 -3.26
N ALA A 83 -14.53 7.78 -2.32
CA ALA A 83 -15.67 6.90 -2.52
C ALA A 83 -16.98 7.61 -2.18
N GLN A 84 -18.03 7.36 -2.94
CA GLN A 84 -19.29 8.08 -2.81
C GLN A 84 -20.21 7.55 -1.70
N SER A 85 -19.94 6.30 -1.21
CA SER A 85 -20.73 5.68 -0.15
C SER A 85 -19.86 4.76 0.72
N LYS A 86 -20.37 4.41 1.91
CA LYS A 86 -19.74 3.48 2.85
C LYS A 86 -19.45 2.13 2.20
N LEU A 87 -20.46 1.54 1.52
CA LEU A 87 -20.28 0.29 0.78
C LEU A 87 -19.21 0.41 -0.30
N HIS A 88 -19.23 1.51 -1.07
CA HIS A 88 -18.22 1.75 -2.09
C HIS A 88 -16.81 1.82 -1.49
N ALA A 89 -16.62 2.55 -0.40
CA ALA A 89 -15.34 2.64 0.30
C ALA A 89 -14.86 1.28 0.83
N GLU A 90 -15.76 0.48 1.39
CA GLU A 90 -15.46 -0.86 1.89
C GLU A 90 -15.01 -1.80 0.76
N VAL A 91 -15.72 -1.75 -0.38
CA VAL A 91 -15.36 -2.57 -1.56
C VAL A 91 -14.00 -2.20 -2.13
N ILE A 92 -13.67 -0.88 -2.22
CA ILE A 92 -12.33 -0.45 -2.63
C ILE A 92 -11.27 -0.99 -1.66
N ARG A 93 -11.44 -0.81 -0.34
CA ARG A 93 -10.47 -1.27 0.68
C ARG A 93 -10.28 -2.78 0.69
N LYS A 94 -11.33 -3.55 0.39
CA LYS A 94 -11.23 -5.02 0.26
C LYS A 94 -10.34 -5.45 -0.91
N ASN A 95 -10.30 -4.68 -1.97
CA ASN A 95 -9.61 -5.01 -3.21
C ASN A 95 -8.28 -4.28 -3.38
N ILE A 96 -8.12 -3.09 -2.78
CA ILE A 96 -6.89 -2.28 -2.85
C ILE A 96 -6.58 -1.79 -1.43
N ARG A 97 -5.92 -2.62 -0.63
CA ARG A 97 -5.68 -2.36 0.81
C ARG A 97 -4.86 -1.10 1.07
N GLU A 98 -3.90 -0.81 0.18
CA GLU A 98 -2.94 0.29 0.33
C GLU A 98 -3.48 1.64 -0.16
N ALA A 99 -4.66 1.67 -0.78
CA ALA A 99 -5.27 2.92 -1.22
C ALA A 99 -5.77 3.73 -0.02
N ASN A 100 -5.49 5.04 0.00
CA ASN A 100 -6.05 5.96 0.97
C ASN A 100 -7.51 6.29 0.60
N VAL A 101 -8.46 5.49 1.07
CA VAL A 101 -9.88 5.60 0.71
C VAL A 101 -10.63 6.45 1.73
N ILE A 102 -11.25 7.53 1.25
CA ILE A 102 -12.08 8.43 2.04
C ILE A 102 -13.53 8.29 1.59
N ASN A 103 -14.42 7.94 2.52
CA ASN A 103 -15.86 7.94 2.26
C ASN A 103 -16.38 9.38 2.30
N LEU A 104 -16.91 9.86 1.17
CA LEU A 104 -17.60 11.15 1.12
C LEU A 104 -18.98 11.08 1.75
N GLY A 105 -19.63 9.91 1.76
CA GLY A 105 -20.95 9.68 2.33
C GLY A 105 -22.09 10.25 1.48
N CYS A 106 -21.77 10.91 0.37
CA CYS A 106 -22.74 11.51 -0.53
C CYS A 106 -22.16 11.70 -1.94
N SER A 107 -23.02 11.82 -2.93
CA SER A 107 -22.68 12.34 -4.27
C SER A 107 -22.98 13.83 -4.33
N LEU A 108 -22.53 14.49 -5.40
CA LEU A 108 -22.74 15.91 -5.59
C LEU A 108 -23.79 16.18 -6.70
N TRP A 109 -24.63 17.18 -6.45
CA TRP A 109 -25.54 17.79 -7.42
C TRP A 109 -25.12 19.23 -7.67
N SER A 110 -25.33 19.72 -8.89
CA SER A 110 -25.20 21.12 -9.19
C SER A 110 -26.38 21.91 -8.57
N ASP A 111 -26.20 23.20 -8.33
CA ASP A 111 -27.27 24.04 -7.79
C ASP A 111 -28.53 23.98 -8.67
N LYS A 112 -28.36 23.99 -9.99
CA LYS A 112 -29.47 23.84 -10.95
C LYS A 112 -30.22 22.50 -10.77
N GLU A 113 -29.52 21.40 -10.50
CA GLU A 113 -30.17 20.10 -10.24
C GLU A 113 -30.93 20.12 -8.91
N LEU A 114 -30.38 20.77 -7.89
CA LEU A 114 -31.04 20.93 -6.57
C LEU A 114 -32.26 21.80 -6.67
N ASP A 115 -32.23 22.87 -7.47
CA ASP A 115 -33.40 23.75 -7.72
C ASP A 115 -34.51 22.98 -8.42
N ILE A 116 -34.17 22.15 -9.42
CA ILE A 116 -35.16 21.29 -10.10
C ILE A 116 -35.77 20.28 -9.11
N LEU A 117 -34.97 19.65 -8.25
CA LEU A 117 -35.50 18.73 -7.22
C LEU A 117 -36.43 19.47 -6.25
N GLN A 118 -36.08 20.69 -5.85
CA GLN A 118 -36.91 21.55 -4.98
C GLN A 118 -38.30 21.88 -5.62
N GLU A 119 -38.33 22.11 -6.93
CA GLU A 119 -39.58 22.38 -7.65
C GLU A 119 -40.56 21.19 -7.58
N TYR A 120 -40.05 19.96 -7.55
CA TYR A 120 -40.87 18.74 -7.66
C TYR A 120 -41.02 17.93 -6.38
N VAL A 121 -40.53 18.38 -5.22
CA VAL A 121 -40.60 17.63 -3.94
C VAL A 121 -42.02 17.21 -3.58
N ASP A 122 -42.99 18.15 -3.71
CA ASP A 122 -44.40 17.98 -3.30
C ASP A 122 -45.37 17.77 -4.48
N SER A 123 -44.88 17.14 -5.56
CA SER A 123 -45.68 16.82 -6.73
C SER A 123 -46.85 15.87 -6.42
N GLU A 124 -48.01 16.08 -7.01
CA GLU A 124 -49.15 15.19 -6.95
C GLU A 124 -48.82 13.82 -7.57
N LYS A 125 -49.33 12.76 -6.97
CA LYS A 125 -49.07 11.36 -7.35
C LYS A 125 -50.20 10.78 -8.20
N ASN A 126 -49.86 9.94 -9.18
CA ASN A 126 -50.77 9.35 -10.14
C ASN A 126 -51.23 7.91 -9.81
N GLY A 127 -50.85 7.39 -8.65
CA GLY A 127 -51.18 6.02 -8.19
C GLY A 127 -50.35 4.91 -8.85
N LYS A 128 -49.37 5.23 -9.73
CA LYS A 128 -48.59 4.24 -10.46
C LYS A 128 -47.10 4.26 -10.04
N MET A 129 -46.41 3.17 -10.31
CA MET A 129 -44.95 3.09 -10.14
C MET A 129 -44.22 3.55 -11.40
N ALA A 130 -43.09 4.20 -11.23
CA ALA A 130 -42.16 4.50 -12.32
C ALA A 130 -41.23 3.29 -12.54
N VAL A 131 -40.96 2.95 -13.79
CA VAL A 131 -39.90 2.03 -14.21
C VAL A 131 -39.01 2.76 -15.20
N LEU A 132 -37.70 2.81 -14.94
CA LEU A 132 -36.75 3.49 -15.83
C LEU A 132 -36.70 2.75 -17.19
N ASN A 133 -37.01 3.47 -18.27
CA ASN A 133 -36.87 2.95 -19.64
C ASN A 133 -35.44 3.21 -20.14
N SER A 134 -34.59 2.22 -20.02
CA SER A 134 -33.19 2.32 -20.46
C SER A 134 -32.80 1.14 -21.37
N ALA A 135 -32.16 1.46 -22.49
CA ALA A 135 -31.56 0.46 -23.36
C ALA A 135 -30.32 -0.22 -22.73
N ASN A 136 -29.73 0.41 -21.69
CA ASN A 136 -28.61 -0.16 -20.96
C ASN A 136 -29.10 -1.26 -20.01
N LYS A 137 -28.78 -2.52 -20.33
CA LYS A 137 -29.20 -3.70 -19.57
C LYS A 137 -28.81 -3.65 -18.08
N ILE A 138 -27.69 -2.97 -17.73
CA ILE A 138 -27.27 -2.86 -16.32
C ILE A 138 -28.26 -2.07 -15.46
N LYS A 139 -29.15 -1.28 -16.04
CA LYS A 139 -30.18 -0.53 -15.33
C LYS A 139 -31.42 -1.35 -14.97
N GLY A 140 -31.50 -2.62 -15.42
CA GLY A 140 -32.51 -3.58 -14.98
C GLY A 140 -33.94 -3.29 -15.36
N THR A 141 -34.19 -2.60 -16.48
CA THR A 141 -35.53 -2.28 -16.98
C THR A 141 -36.40 -3.52 -17.13
N ALA A 142 -35.87 -4.59 -17.73
CA ALA A 142 -36.59 -5.85 -17.93
C ALA A 142 -37.00 -6.51 -16.59
N GLN A 143 -36.08 -6.52 -15.62
CA GLN A 143 -36.31 -7.05 -14.29
C GLN A 143 -37.36 -6.26 -13.52
N ALA A 144 -37.34 -4.91 -13.63
CA ALA A 144 -38.32 -4.05 -12.99
C ALA A 144 -39.72 -4.23 -13.59
N LYS A 145 -39.83 -4.35 -14.92
CA LYS A 145 -41.10 -4.68 -15.60
C LYS A 145 -41.64 -6.03 -15.14
N SER A 146 -40.84 -7.07 -15.21
CA SER A 146 -41.23 -8.43 -14.79
C SER A 146 -41.68 -8.47 -13.31
N PHE A 147 -41.04 -7.69 -12.45
CA PHE A 147 -41.45 -7.55 -11.05
C PHE A 147 -42.84 -6.92 -10.94
N CYS A 148 -43.12 -5.83 -11.64
CA CYS A 148 -44.42 -5.17 -11.65
C CYS A 148 -45.52 -6.12 -12.16
N GLU A 149 -45.27 -6.79 -13.28
CA GLU A 149 -46.20 -7.73 -13.89
C GLU A 149 -46.52 -8.92 -12.98
N LYS A 150 -45.52 -9.49 -12.31
CA LYS A 150 -45.71 -10.61 -11.37
C LYS A 150 -46.45 -10.24 -10.09
N ASN A 151 -46.44 -8.98 -9.69
CA ASN A 151 -47.05 -8.52 -8.44
C ASN A 151 -48.28 -7.66 -8.70
N ASP A 152 -48.83 -7.61 -9.90
CA ASP A 152 -49.99 -6.82 -10.31
C ASP A 152 -49.85 -5.34 -9.93
N ILE A 153 -48.70 -4.75 -10.24
CA ILE A 153 -48.38 -3.36 -9.93
C ILE A 153 -48.49 -2.54 -11.21
N ASP A 154 -49.36 -1.55 -11.19
CA ASP A 154 -49.47 -0.57 -12.27
C ASP A 154 -48.21 0.30 -12.36
N TYR A 155 -47.67 0.41 -13.57
CA TYR A 155 -46.46 1.19 -13.80
C TYR A 155 -46.45 1.94 -15.14
N ASN A 156 -45.67 3.03 -15.18
CA ASN A 156 -45.31 3.72 -16.41
C ASN A 156 -43.81 3.67 -16.66
N LEU A 157 -43.44 3.69 -17.92
CA LEU A 157 -42.05 3.84 -18.32
C LEU A 157 -41.64 5.28 -18.32
N VAL A 158 -40.63 5.65 -17.52
CA VAL A 158 -40.08 7.00 -17.50
C VAL A 158 -38.81 7.06 -18.33
N VAL A 159 -38.65 8.12 -19.11
CA VAL A 159 -37.55 8.27 -20.09
C VAL A 159 -36.64 9.42 -19.65
N SER A 160 -35.34 9.17 -19.60
CA SER A 160 -34.35 10.20 -19.31
C SER A 160 -33.92 10.94 -20.59
N LEU A 161 -34.65 11.95 -20.99
CA LEU A 161 -34.30 12.83 -22.13
C LEU A 161 -33.40 13.99 -21.66
N ASP A 162 -33.91 14.78 -20.71
CA ASP A 162 -33.18 15.81 -20.00
C ASP A 162 -33.52 15.70 -18.50
N TYR A 163 -32.68 16.29 -17.64
CA TYR A 163 -32.81 16.11 -16.21
C TYR A 163 -34.12 16.66 -15.64
N ASN A 164 -34.57 17.85 -16.09
CA ASN A 164 -35.80 18.47 -15.60
C ASN A 164 -37.04 17.63 -15.96
N ASN A 165 -37.18 17.27 -17.23
CA ASN A 165 -38.31 16.43 -17.66
C ASN A 165 -38.26 15.03 -17.01
N PHE A 166 -37.08 14.48 -16.77
CA PHE A 166 -36.93 13.20 -16.08
C PHE A 166 -37.46 13.31 -14.63
N ILE A 167 -37.00 14.30 -13.85
CA ILE A 167 -37.42 14.49 -12.47
C ILE A 167 -38.93 14.81 -12.41
N LYS A 168 -39.46 15.63 -13.33
CA LYS A 168 -40.89 15.90 -13.43
C LYS A 168 -41.72 14.64 -13.63
N GLN A 169 -41.32 13.75 -14.57
CA GLN A 169 -41.97 12.46 -14.77
C GLN A 169 -41.89 11.59 -13.51
N LEU A 170 -40.70 11.45 -12.94
CA LEU A 170 -40.48 10.65 -11.75
C LEU A 170 -41.34 11.12 -10.57
N ALA A 171 -41.41 12.41 -10.34
CA ALA A 171 -42.11 13.02 -9.23
C ALA A 171 -43.62 12.77 -9.24
N GLN A 172 -44.24 12.55 -10.42
CA GLN A 172 -45.65 12.23 -10.55
C GLN A 172 -46.02 10.80 -10.14
N HIS A 173 -45.04 9.92 -9.85
CA HIS A 173 -45.31 8.54 -9.52
C HIS A 173 -45.23 8.27 -8.02
N ASP A 174 -46.00 7.28 -7.53
CA ASP A 174 -46.03 6.83 -6.13
C ASP A 174 -44.72 6.23 -5.69
N GLY A 175 -43.97 5.68 -6.65
CA GLY A 175 -42.69 5.05 -6.37
C GLY A 175 -41.89 4.73 -7.61
N LEU A 176 -40.68 4.27 -7.39
CA LEU A 176 -39.74 3.78 -8.41
C LEU A 176 -39.43 2.30 -8.18
N VAL A 177 -39.54 1.49 -9.24
CA VAL A 177 -39.03 0.13 -9.27
C VAL A 177 -37.74 0.11 -10.08
N PHE A 178 -36.63 -0.19 -9.42
CA PHE A 178 -35.29 -0.13 -10.02
C PHE A 178 -34.39 -1.27 -9.47
N PHE A 179 -33.92 -2.14 -10.34
CA PHE A 179 -33.09 -3.29 -10.00
C PHE A 179 -31.77 -3.22 -10.74
N SER A 180 -30.79 -2.49 -10.22
CA SER A 180 -29.45 -2.44 -10.83
C SER A 180 -28.85 -3.82 -10.97
N GLN A 181 -28.30 -4.12 -12.14
CA GLN A 181 -27.65 -5.42 -12.44
C GLN A 181 -26.15 -5.40 -12.11
N VAL A 182 -25.65 -4.28 -11.63
CA VAL A 182 -24.27 -4.09 -11.16
C VAL A 182 -24.29 -3.37 -9.81
N LEU A 183 -23.20 -3.47 -9.04
CA LEU A 183 -23.08 -2.69 -7.82
C LEU A 183 -22.88 -1.20 -8.16
N GLU A 184 -23.91 -0.39 -7.93
CA GLU A 184 -23.84 1.08 -8.07
C GLU A 184 -23.00 1.64 -6.92
N THR A 185 -22.02 2.48 -7.23
CA THR A 185 -21.16 3.12 -6.21
C THR A 185 -21.92 4.06 -5.29
N PHE A 186 -23.05 4.63 -5.78
CA PHE A 186 -23.96 5.49 -5.01
C PHE A 186 -25.41 5.29 -5.43
N CYS A 187 -25.74 5.53 -6.68
CA CYS A 187 -27.07 5.57 -7.28
C CYS A 187 -27.87 6.85 -6.97
N ARG A 188 -27.54 7.96 -7.68
CA ARG A 188 -28.26 9.24 -7.57
C ARG A 188 -29.78 9.09 -7.82
N LEU A 189 -30.18 8.24 -8.77
CA LEU A 189 -31.57 7.97 -9.11
C LEU A 189 -32.41 7.57 -7.89
N ALA A 190 -31.88 6.70 -7.03
CA ALA A 190 -32.57 6.24 -5.84
C ALA A 190 -32.76 7.38 -4.80
N VAL A 191 -31.76 8.26 -4.68
CA VAL A 191 -31.84 9.44 -3.80
C VAL A 191 -32.84 10.46 -4.36
N GLU A 192 -32.77 10.74 -5.65
CA GLU A 192 -33.69 11.65 -6.36
C GLU A 192 -35.14 11.18 -6.23
N ALA A 193 -35.41 9.89 -6.40
CA ALA A 193 -36.75 9.32 -6.21
C ALA A 193 -37.24 9.55 -4.77
N ARG A 194 -36.41 9.38 -3.77
CA ARG A 194 -36.78 9.61 -2.36
C ARG A 194 -36.99 11.10 -2.04
N ILE A 195 -36.19 12.00 -2.66
CA ILE A 195 -36.38 13.45 -2.54
C ILE A 195 -37.76 13.87 -3.07
N VAL A 196 -38.20 13.33 -4.20
CA VAL A 196 -39.52 13.61 -4.75
C VAL A 196 -40.62 12.69 -4.16
N ASN A 197 -40.43 12.17 -2.96
CA ASN A 197 -41.38 11.36 -2.18
C ASN A 197 -41.86 10.06 -2.87
N CYS A 198 -41.06 9.47 -3.78
CA CYS A 198 -41.35 8.18 -4.34
C CYS A 198 -40.97 7.04 -3.36
N LYS A 199 -41.86 6.05 -3.21
CA LYS A 199 -41.51 4.75 -2.59
C LYS A 199 -40.50 4.03 -3.46
N LEU A 200 -39.51 3.34 -2.86
CA LEU A 200 -38.46 2.66 -3.63
C LEU A 200 -38.58 1.14 -3.50
N LYS A 201 -38.69 0.43 -4.62
CA LYS A 201 -38.52 -1.02 -4.73
C LYS A 201 -37.22 -1.32 -5.47
N THR A 202 -36.26 -1.92 -4.79
CA THR A 202 -34.91 -2.12 -5.33
C THR A 202 -34.27 -3.40 -4.78
N ASN A 203 -33.10 -3.74 -5.32
CA ASN A 203 -32.21 -4.77 -4.79
C ASN A 203 -31.06 -4.15 -3.94
N ASN A 204 -30.16 -5.00 -3.46
CA ASN A 204 -29.05 -4.61 -2.58
C ASN A 204 -27.85 -3.95 -3.30
N ASN A 205 -27.98 -3.67 -4.60
CA ASN A 205 -26.89 -3.15 -5.42
C ASN A 205 -26.78 -1.60 -5.40
N LEU A 206 -27.26 -0.95 -4.36
CA LEU A 206 -27.24 0.51 -4.26
C LEU A 206 -26.27 0.98 -3.16
N GLY A 207 -25.19 1.65 -3.54
CA GLY A 207 -24.23 2.18 -2.59
C GLY A 207 -24.84 3.18 -1.59
N CYS A 208 -25.74 4.08 -2.03
CA CYS A 208 -26.40 5.03 -1.15
C CYS A 208 -27.22 4.38 -0.02
N ALA A 209 -27.69 3.13 -0.21
CA ALA A 209 -28.45 2.42 0.81
C ALA A 209 -27.58 1.97 2.01
N SER A 210 -26.26 2.04 1.92
CA SER A 210 -25.34 1.80 3.03
C SER A 210 -25.16 3.01 3.96
N GLU A 211 -25.68 4.18 3.57
CA GLU A 211 -25.63 5.39 4.37
C GLU A 211 -26.85 5.47 5.29
N GLU A 212 -26.65 5.79 6.57
CA GLU A 212 -27.72 5.84 7.58
C GLU A 212 -28.82 6.85 7.24
N TRP A 213 -28.41 8.02 6.69
CA TRP A 213 -29.33 9.06 6.29
C TRP A 213 -30.28 8.64 5.16
N PHE A 214 -29.88 7.69 4.31
CA PHE A 214 -30.69 7.25 3.18
C PHE A 214 -32.01 6.63 3.62
N SER A 215 -32.04 5.88 4.70
CA SER A 215 -33.29 5.31 5.28
C SER A 215 -34.02 6.31 6.16
N LYS A 216 -33.30 7.25 6.80
CA LYS A 216 -33.83 8.17 7.80
C LYS A 216 -34.62 9.32 7.18
N TYR A 217 -34.12 9.92 6.09
CA TYR A 217 -34.71 11.09 5.48
C TYR A 217 -35.46 10.80 4.18
N LYS A 218 -36.45 11.63 3.84
CA LYS A 218 -37.18 11.61 2.58
C LYS A 218 -37.73 13.02 2.29
N GLY A 219 -38.20 13.28 1.05
CA GLY A 219 -38.83 14.57 0.67
C GLY A 219 -37.90 15.75 0.94
N GLN A 220 -38.45 16.80 1.50
CA GLN A 220 -37.73 18.05 1.80
C GLN A 220 -36.56 17.82 2.76
N GLU A 221 -36.76 17.01 3.81
CA GLU A 221 -35.67 16.71 4.77
C GLU A 221 -34.44 16.08 4.09
N LEU A 222 -34.68 15.20 3.12
CA LEU A 222 -33.60 14.59 2.36
C LEU A 222 -32.93 15.58 1.41
N LEU A 223 -33.70 16.44 0.79
CA LEU A 223 -33.18 17.52 -0.08
C LEU A 223 -32.27 18.46 0.73
N ASP A 224 -32.75 18.91 1.90
CA ASP A 224 -32.00 19.81 2.78
C ASP A 224 -30.70 19.13 3.27
N TYR A 225 -30.77 17.85 3.62
CA TYR A 225 -29.59 17.08 3.97
C TYR A 225 -28.59 17.01 2.81
N VAL A 226 -29.03 16.68 1.59
CA VAL A 226 -28.16 16.61 0.40
C VAL A 226 -27.53 17.97 0.09
N LYS A 227 -28.28 19.08 0.28
CA LYS A 227 -27.74 20.44 0.15
C LYS A 227 -26.63 20.71 1.16
N SER A 228 -26.81 20.33 2.42
CA SER A 228 -25.79 20.49 3.48
C SER A 228 -24.53 19.67 3.21
N GLN A 229 -24.67 18.45 2.68
CA GLN A 229 -23.55 17.54 2.37
C GLN A 229 -22.59 18.10 1.30
N LYS A 230 -23.03 19.03 0.46
CA LYS A 230 -22.17 19.69 -0.53
C LYS A 230 -20.96 20.37 0.13
N THR A 231 -21.18 21.08 1.23
CA THR A 231 -20.11 21.73 2.00
C THR A 231 -19.19 20.68 2.64
N GLU A 232 -19.76 19.69 3.33
CA GLU A 232 -18.95 18.61 3.98
C GLU A 232 -18.08 17.84 2.99
N VAL A 233 -18.59 17.54 1.79
CA VAL A 233 -17.81 16.85 0.75
C VAL A 233 -16.65 17.74 0.27
N ILE A 234 -16.91 19.04 0.08
CA ILE A 234 -15.88 20.02 -0.31
C ILE A 234 -14.82 20.10 0.80
N ASP A 235 -15.23 20.22 2.06
CA ASP A 235 -14.33 20.32 3.20
C ASP A 235 -13.42 19.08 3.33
N LYS A 236 -13.96 17.87 3.17
CA LYS A 236 -13.16 16.62 3.12
C LYS A 236 -12.15 16.63 1.98
N VAL A 237 -12.50 17.19 0.82
CA VAL A 237 -11.56 17.33 -0.29
C VAL A 237 -10.50 18.37 0.05
N VAL A 238 -10.87 19.52 0.59
CA VAL A 238 -9.95 20.60 1.00
C VAL A 238 -9.01 20.11 2.09
N GLU A 239 -9.49 19.37 3.10
CA GLU A 239 -8.65 18.77 4.15
C GLU A 239 -7.55 17.89 3.57
N VAL A 240 -7.85 17.08 2.55
CA VAL A 240 -6.83 16.28 1.83
C VAL A 240 -5.84 17.16 1.09
N LEU A 241 -6.28 18.32 0.58
CA LEU A 241 -5.43 19.28 -0.12
C LEU A 241 -4.53 20.07 0.83
N GLU A 242 -5.09 20.47 1.96
CA GLU A 242 -4.42 21.27 2.99
C GLU A 242 -3.65 20.43 3.98
N SER A 243 -3.98 19.13 4.13
CA SER A 243 -3.13 18.22 4.87
C SER A 243 -1.74 18.38 4.27
N LYS A 244 -0.91 19.11 5.02
CA LYS A 244 0.50 19.44 4.71
C LYS A 244 1.03 18.29 3.89
N LYS A 245 1.58 18.57 2.69
CA LYS A 245 2.26 17.61 1.83
C LYS A 245 2.63 16.41 2.67
N ARG A 246 1.90 15.32 2.53
CA ARG A 246 2.30 14.03 3.11
C ARG A 246 3.74 13.97 2.71
N ALA A 247 4.66 13.99 3.64
CA ALA A 247 6.09 14.11 3.38
C ALA A 247 6.32 13.30 2.11
N GLU A 248 6.70 14.00 1.05
CA GLU A 248 6.64 13.49 -0.33
C GLU A 248 7.07 12.04 -0.26
N THR A 249 6.16 11.10 -0.53
CA THR A 249 6.55 9.70 -0.63
C THR A 249 7.34 9.65 -1.94
N THR A 250 8.57 10.14 -1.85
CA THR A 250 9.51 10.06 -2.93
C THR A 250 9.74 8.58 -3.16
N LYS A 251 9.34 8.12 -4.34
CA LYS A 251 9.66 6.76 -4.75
C LYS A 251 11.16 6.74 -4.96
N ALA A 252 11.91 6.40 -3.91
CA ALA A 252 13.34 6.26 -4.01
C ALA A 252 13.66 5.01 -4.83
N PRO A 253 14.76 5.01 -5.56
CA PRO A 253 15.23 3.85 -6.32
C PRO A 253 15.76 2.77 -5.36
N ILE A 254 14.88 2.19 -4.54
CA ILE A 254 15.17 1.16 -3.56
C ILE A 254 14.49 -0.15 -3.97
N THR A 255 15.22 -1.25 -4.01
CA THR A 255 14.66 -2.61 -3.99
C THR A 255 14.83 -3.18 -2.60
N VAL A 256 13.73 -3.65 -2.03
CA VAL A 256 13.72 -4.40 -0.76
C VAL A 256 13.80 -5.88 -1.05
N ILE A 257 14.67 -6.60 -0.35
CA ILE A 257 14.77 -8.06 -0.38
C ILE A 257 14.40 -8.60 0.99
N LEU A 258 13.31 -9.33 1.04
CA LEU A 258 12.85 -10.07 2.21
C LEU A 258 13.38 -11.49 2.16
N ASN A 259 13.48 -12.12 3.31
CA ASN A 259 13.90 -13.52 3.45
C ASN A 259 12.78 -14.36 4.06
N ALA A 260 12.54 -15.54 3.53
CA ALA A 260 11.69 -16.55 4.14
C ALA A 260 12.52 -17.82 4.37
N TYR A 261 12.74 -18.17 5.63
CA TYR A 261 13.41 -19.43 5.97
C TYR A 261 12.53 -20.32 6.85
N ARG A 262 12.02 -19.83 7.96
CA ARG A 262 11.22 -20.61 8.92
C ARG A 262 10.01 -19.87 9.47
N ARG A 263 9.83 -18.59 9.11
CA ARG A 263 8.78 -17.71 9.63
C ARG A 263 7.98 -17.02 8.51
N PRO A 264 7.40 -17.78 7.55
CA PRO A 264 6.67 -17.16 6.42
C PRO A 264 5.46 -16.35 6.88
N TYR A 265 4.92 -16.63 8.08
CA TYR A 265 3.77 -15.89 8.67
C TYR A 265 4.11 -14.45 9.06
N ASN A 266 5.39 -14.10 9.30
CA ASN A 266 5.82 -12.73 9.60
C ASN A 266 5.81 -11.83 8.35
N LEU A 267 5.94 -12.41 7.15
CA LEU A 267 6.10 -11.67 5.88
C LEU A 267 5.00 -10.66 5.65
N LYS A 268 3.76 -10.99 5.97
CA LYS A 268 2.64 -10.05 5.75
C LYS A 268 2.80 -8.78 6.57
N MET A 269 3.15 -8.90 7.85
CA MET A 269 3.39 -7.73 8.72
C MET A 269 4.59 -6.92 8.24
N GLN A 270 5.65 -7.59 7.81
CA GLN A 270 6.86 -6.96 7.29
C GLN A 270 6.59 -6.20 5.99
N ILE A 271 5.88 -6.80 5.03
CA ILE A 271 5.46 -6.16 3.77
C ILE A 271 4.58 -4.96 4.04
N ASP A 272 3.62 -5.06 4.96
CA ASP A 272 2.74 -3.97 5.33
C ASP A 272 3.52 -2.78 5.94
N ALA A 273 4.55 -3.04 6.76
CA ALA A 273 5.42 -2.01 7.33
C ALA A 273 6.30 -1.34 6.24
N ILE A 274 6.82 -2.13 5.30
CA ILE A 274 7.63 -1.63 4.18
C ILE A 274 6.79 -0.78 3.23
N ARG A 275 5.56 -1.17 2.94
CA ARG A 275 4.63 -0.40 2.10
C ARG A 275 4.17 0.91 2.76
N LYS A 276 4.26 1.00 4.08
CA LYS A 276 3.93 2.22 4.86
C LYS A 276 5.10 3.19 5.01
N GLN A 277 6.28 2.86 4.48
CA GLN A 277 7.43 3.78 4.53
C GLN A 277 7.10 5.14 3.89
N THR A 278 7.56 6.23 4.52
CA THR A 278 7.48 7.59 3.96
C THR A 278 8.24 7.69 2.64
N THR A 279 9.39 7.03 2.55
CA THR A 279 10.14 6.82 1.33
C THR A 279 9.82 5.41 0.80
N ARG A 280 8.90 5.32 -0.17
CA ARG A 280 8.44 4.01 -0.67
C ARG A 280 9.48 3.36 -1.57
N PRO A 281 9.75 2.04 -1.40
CA PRO A 281 10.63 1.33 -2.31
C PRO A 281 9.99 1.19 -3.70
N THR A 282 10.85 1.00 -4.70
CA THR A 282 10.42 0.76 -6.09
C THR A 282 9.92 -0.65 -6.27
N GLN A 283 10.58 -1.62 -5.62
CA GLN A 283 10.30 -3.04 -5.73
C GLN A 283 10.46 -3.73 -4.37
N ILE A 284 9.69 -4.81 -4.16
CA ILE A 284 9.81 -5.72 -3.02
C ILE A 284 9.97 -7.13 -3.57
N TRP A 285 11.11 -7.74 -3.31
CA TRP A 285 11.45 -9.12 -3.70
C TRP A 285 11.45 -10.01 -2.48
N LEU A 286 11.20 -11.29 -2.66
CA LEU A 286 11.27 -12.32 -1.64
C LEU A 286 12.26 -13.41 -2.06
N TRP A 287 13.22 -13.67 -1.19
CA TRP A 287 14.11 -14.84 -1.26
C TRP A 287 13.56 -15.93 -0.35
N VAL A 288 13.13 -17.04 -0.93
CA VAL A 288 12.63 -18.21 -0.17
C VAL A 288 13.71 -19.27 -0.12
N ASN A 289 14.30 -19.48 1.05
CA ASN A 289 15.18 -20.62 1.30
C ASN A 289 14.36 -21.89 1.52
N GLN A 290 14.94 -23.06 1.13
CA GLN A 290 14.28 -24.34 1.35
C GLN A 290 14.21 -24.63 2.85
N HIS A 291 13.02 -24.90 3.35
CA HIS A 291 12.72 -25.40 4.69
C HIS A 291 11.29 -25.92 4.76
N GLU A 292 11.04 -26.98 5.56
CA GLU A 292 9.71 -27.58 5.74
C GLU A 292 8.66 -26.59 6.32
N ASP A 293 9.08 -25.65 7.16
CA ASP A 293 8.19 -24.59 7.70
C ASP A 293 7.62 -23.66 6.61
N ASN A 294 8.18 -23.68 5.42
CA ASN A 294 7.71 -22.92 4.25
C ASN A 294 6.75 -23.74 3.39
N ASP A 295 6.65 -25.06 3.62
CA ASP A 295 5.80 -25.93 2.82
C ASP A 295 4.32 -25.59 3.05
N GLY A 296 3.56 -25.53 1.97
CA GLY A 296 2.14 -25.17 2.02
C GLY A 296 1.83 -23.67 2.19
N PHE A 297 2.82 -22.80 2.40
CA PHE A 297 2.60 -21.37 2.44
C PHE A 297 2.47 -20.80 1.02
N ASN A 298 1.37 -20.08 0.76
CA ASN A 298 1.11 -19.50 -0.56
C ASN A 298 1.79 -18.13 -0.73
N PHE A 299 3.06 -18.10 -1.08
CA PHE A 299 3.81 -16.87 -1.29
C PHE A 299 3.25 -15.97 -2.40
N LYS A 300 2.50 -16.52 -3.37
CA LYS A 300 1.91 -15.75 -4.48
C LYS A 300 0.82 -14.77 -4.00
N GLU A 301 0.22 -15.02 -2.83
CA GLU A 301 -0.78 -14.12 -2.25
C GLU A 301 -0.16 -12.86 -1.63
N LEU A 302 1.16 -12.77 -1.50
CA LEU A 302 1.84 -11.62 -0.91
C LEU A 302 1.93 -10.40 -1.84
N ASP A 303 1.56 -10.55 -3.13
CA ASP A 303 1.56 -9.47 -4.13
C ASP A 303 2.91 -8.73 -4.16
N LEU A 304 3.98 -9.48 -4.48
CA LEU A 304 5.36 -9.01 -4.55
C LEU A 304 5.83 -8.89 -6.00
N ASP A 305 6.78 -8.01 -6.26
CA ASP A 305 7.34 -7.80 -7.60
C ASP A 305 8.08 -9.04 -8.10
N ARG A 306 8.81 -9.75 -7.22
CA ARG A 306 9.52 -10.99 -7.54
C ARG A 306 9.56 -11.94 -6.34
N ILE A 307 9.48 -13.24 -6.62
CA ILE A 307 9.66 -14.30 -5.63
C ILE A 307 10.67 -15.30 -6.20
N CYS A 308 11.80 -15.46 -5.50
CA CYS A 308 12.87 -16.40 -5.83
C CYS A 308 12.72 -17.63 -4.95
N HIS A 309 12.11 -18.70 -5.46
CA HIS A 309 12.03 -19.98 -4.78
C HIS A 309 13.32 -20.78 -4.99
N ASN A 310 13.86 -21.31 -3.90
CA ASN A 310 15.05 -22.15 -3.93
C ASN A 310 14.71 -23.53 -3.39
N ASP A 311 15.28 -24.56 -4.00
CA ASP A 311 15.24 -25.96 -3.58
C ASP A 311 16.39 -26.32 -2.63
N TYR A 312 17.17 -25.31 -2.24
CA TYR A 312 18.33 -25.42 -1.34
C TYR A 312 18.35 -24.27 -0.34
N ASN A 313 18.86 -24.52 0.86
CA ASN A 313 19.08 -23.48 1.88
C ASN A 313 20.45 -22.81 1.70
N TRP A 314 20.47 -21.66 1.04
CA TRP A 314 21.67 -20.84 0.81
C TRP A 314 22.12 -20.05 2.05
N LYS A 315 21.60 -20.40 3.22
CA LYS A 315 21.92 -19.72 4.47
C LYS A 315 21.71 -18.20 4.35
N PHE A 316 22.62 -17.42 4.92
CA PHE A 316 22.50 -15.96 4.98
C PHE A 316 22.97 -15.25 3.69
N TYR A 317 23.81 -15.89 2.86
CA TYR A 317 24.37 -15.28 1.65
C TYR A 317 23.39 -15.19 0.48
N GLY A 318 22.39 -16.07 0.41
CA GLY A 318 21.48 -16.15 -0.73
C GLY A 318 20.73 -14.85 -1.02
N ARG A 319 20.21 -14.20 0.00
CA ARG A 319 19.51 -12.90 -0.14
C ARG A 319 20.41 -11.78 -0.66
N PHE A 320 21.72 -11.80 -0.34
CA PHE A 320 22.69 -10.87 -0.90
C PHE A 320 23.04 -11.22 -2.36
N ALA A 321 23.04 -12.50 -2.73
CA ALA A 321 23.20 -12.91 -4.11
C ALA A 321 22.04 -12.43 -5.00
N ALA A 322 20.79 -12.53 -4.51
CA ALA A 322 19.63 -11.96 -5.21
C ALA A 322 19.77 -10.45 -5.46
N ALA A 323 20.39 -9.73 -4.54
CA ALA A 323 20.60 -8.29 -4.65
C ALA A 323 21.54 -7.87 -5.77
N LEU A 324 22.37 -8.77 -6.31
CA LEU A 324 23.19 -8.49 -7.51
C LEU A 324 22.35 -8.26 -8.78
N LEU A 325 21.13 -8.80 -8.81
CA LEU A 325 20.24 -8.75 -9.96
C LEU A 325 19.31 -7.51 -9.96
N VAL A 326 19.34 -6.67 -8.92
CA VAL A 326 18.51 -5.47 -8.87
C VAL A 326 19.12 -4.36 -9.74
N ASP A 327 18.26 -3.49 -10.27
CA ASP A 327 18.62 -2.35 -11.12
C ASP A 327 18.45 -0.98 -10.43
N THR A 328 17.98 -0.98 -9.18
CA THR A 328 17.82 0.23 -8.37
C THR A 328 19.15 0.68 -7.73
N GLU A 329 19.24 1.97 -7.38
CA GLU A 329 20.44 2.54 -6.74
C GLU A 329 20.72 1.98 -5.36
N TYR A 330 19.64 1.77 -4.57
CA TYR A 330 19.72 1.27 -3.20
C TYR A 330 19.10 -0.12 -3.06
N VAL A 331 19.64 -0.87 -2.13
CA VAL A 331 19.11 -2.16 -1.68
C VAL A 331 18.86 -2.10 -0.19
N ALA A 332 17.70 -2.60 0.24
CA ALA A 332 17.40 -2.89 1.63
C ALA A 332 17.17 -4.39 1.80
N ILE A 333 17.83 -5.01 2.76
CA ILE A 333 17.68 -6.45 3.10
C ILE A 333 17.18 -6.55 4.54
N PHE A 334 16.22 -7.43 4.81
CA PHE A 334 15.66 -7.62 6.14
C PHE A 334 15.68 -9.09 6.55
N ASP A 335 15.98 -9.34 7.83
CA ASP A 335 15.70 -10.62 8.48
C ASP A 335 14.19 -10.85 8.61
N ASP A 336 13.76 -12.11 8.72
CA ASP A 336 12.35 -12.52 8.73
C ASP A 336 11.58 -12.16 10.02
N ASP A 337 12.25 -11.55 11.00
CA ASP A 337 11.75 -11.07 12.28
C ASP A 337 11.86 -9.53 12.44
N THR A 338 12.25 -8.82 11.40
CA THR A 338 12.57 -7.40 11.46
C THR A 338 11.46 -6.55 10.85
N ILE A 339 10.79 -5.74 11.66
CA ILE A 339 9.71 -4.83 11.25
C ILE A 339 10.20 -3.39 11.38
N PRO A 340 10.45 -2.66 10.28
CA PRO A 340 10.93 -1.29 10.33
C PRO A 340 9.84 -0.30 10.73
N GLY A 341 10.22 0.79 11.38
CA GLY A 341 9.39 1.97 11.58
C GLY A 341 9.13 2.69 10.25
N ALA A 342 8.07 3.49 10.19
CA ALA A 342 7.57 4.08 8.93
C ALA A 342 8.54 5.06 8.24
N ARG A 343 9.56 5.56 8.92
CA ARG A 343 10.58 6.50 8.42
C ARG A 343 11.99 5.89 8.32
N TRP A 344 12.11 4.56 8.36
CA TRP A 344 13.42 3.90 8.34
C TRP A 344 14.24 4.19 7.08
N PHE A 345 13.64 4.12 5.89
CA PHE A 345 14.38 4.44 4.66
C PHE A 345 14.75 5.92 4.54
N GLU A 346 13.88 6.82 5.02
CA GLU A 346 14.18 8.24 5.14
C GLU A 346 15.41 8.46 6.04
N ASN A 347 15.44 7.82 7.20
CA ASN A 347 16.55 7.88 8.15
C ASN A 347 17.87 7.38 7.54
N CYS A 348 17.84 6.25 6.84
CA CYS A 348 19.02 5.71 6.13
C CYS A 348 19.53 6.68 5.05
N LEU A 349 18.64 7.21 4.22
CA LEU A 349 19.01 8.15 3.16
C LEU A 349 19.55 9.47 3.71
N GLU A 350 18.96 10.00 4.78
CA GLU A 350 19.44 11.21 5.42
C GLU A 350 20.84 10.99 6.02
N THR A 351 21.02 9.87 6.73
CA THR A 351 22.33 9.49 7.28
C THR A 351 23.40 9.36 6.19
N MET A 352 23.04 8.80 5.02
CA MET A 352 23.97 8.64 3.89
C MET A 352 24.44 9.95 3.26
N LYS A 353 23.74 11.06 3.46
CA LYS A 353 24.18 12.38 2.93
C LYS A 353 25.52 12.82 3.55
N THR A 354 25.72 12.48 4.81
CA THR A 354 26.93 12.86 5.55
C THR A 354 27.87 11.69 5.84
N ASN A 355 27.34 10.46 5.84
CA ASN A 355 28.08 9.25 6.22
C ASN A 355 28.01 8.22 5.07
N LYS A 356 29.02 8.19 4.21
CA LYS A 356 29.11 7.18 3.14
C LYS A 356 29.33 5.81 3.75
N GLY A 357 28.28 4.98 3.82
CA GLY A 357 28.41 3.66 4.44
C GLY A 357 27.19 2.75 4.32
N ILE A 358 27.37 1.51 4.77
CA ILE A 358 26.32 0.52 4.95
C ILE A 358 25.56 0.90 6.21
N MET A 359 24.22 1.07 6.11
CA MET A 359 23.35 1.36 7.24
C MET A 359 22.71 0.07 7.76
N GLY A 360 22.50 -0.02 9.07
CA GLY A 360 21.77 -1.16 9.63
C GLY A 360 21.01 -0.83 10.91
N SER A 361 20.06 -1.72 11.26
CA SER A 361 19.17 -1.49 12.42
C SER A 361 19.79 -1.90 13.74
N ALA A 362 20.71 -2.85 13.76
CA ALA A 362 21.48 -3.31 14.93
C ALA A 362 22.96 -3.19 14.63
N GLY A 363 23.63 -2.25 15.28
CA GLY A 363 25.05 -1.98 15.12
C GLY A 363 25.86 -2.64 16.21
N TYR A 364 27.02 -3.17 15.84
CA TYR A 364 27.95 -3.85 16.72
C TYR A 364 29.36 -3.28 16.59
N VAL A 365 29.96 -2.90 17.72
CA VAL A 365 31.34 -2.47 17.83
C VAL A 365 32.12 -3.54 18.59
N GLN A 366 33.15 -4.10 17.97
CA GLN A 366 33.97 -5.15 18.56
C GLN A 366 34.84 -4.61 19.70
N THR A 367 34.84 -5.31 20.82
CA THR A 367 35.68 -5.00 21.99
C THR A 367 36.87 -5.95 22.11
N GLY A 368 36.93 -6.98 21.26
CA GLY A 368 38.00 -7.96 21.17
C GLY A 368 37.94 -8.82 19.91
N PRO A 369 38.91 -9.68 19.67
CA PRO A 369 39.03 -10.48 18.44
C PRO A 369 38.04 -11.64 18.33
N ARG A 370 37.25 -11.90 19.38
CA ARG A 370 36.24 -12.98 19.43
C ARG A 370 34.97 -12.53 20.11
N ALA A 371 33.84 -12.64 19.44
CA ALA A 371 32.54 -12.34 20.00
C ALA A 371 32.12 -13.33 21.11
N THR A 372 32.67 -14.54 21.12
CA THR A 372 32.43 -15.52 22.19
C THR A 372 33.09 -15.16 23.53
N GLN A 373 34.11 -14.32 23.51
CA GLN A 373 34.86 -13.92 24.71
C GLN A 373 34.65 -12.45 25.07
N TYR A 374 34.33 -11.60 24.10
CA TYR A 374 34.23 -10.18 24.24
C TYR A 374 32.85 -9.71 23.75
N GLU A 375 31.97 -9.29 24.67
CA GLU A 375 30.67 -8.81 24.30
C GLU A 375 30.80 -7.50 23.51
N PRO A 376 30.27 -7.41 22.27
CA PRO A 376 30.35 -6.19 21.49
C PRO A 376 29.47 -5.10 22.09
N GLU A 377 29.90 -3.83 21.97
CA GLU A 377 29.02 -2.68 22.21
C GLU A 377 27.95 -2.64 21.15
N ARG A 378 26.75 -2.16 21.50
CA ARG A 378 25.59 -2.17 20.63
C ARG A 378 24.96 -0.80 20.46
N SER A 379 24.56 -0.47 19.24
CA SER A 379 23.76 0.71 18.87
C SER A 379 22.56 0.27 18.05
N GLY A 380 21.47 1.05 18.05
CA GLY A 380 20.20 0.66 17.42
C GLY A 380 19.52 -0.48 18.18
N TRP A 381 18.73 -1.29 17.48
CA TRP A 381 17.99 -2.38 18.14
C TRP A 381 18.93 -3.43 18.77
N PRO A 382 18.69 -3.92 19.99
CA PRO A 382 17.63 -3.54 20.94
C PRO A 382 17.98 -2.31 21.82
N ARG A 383 19.14 -1.72 21.58
CA ARG A 383 19.56 -0.47 22.21
C ARG A 383 19.00 0.73 21.46
N GLN A 384 19.35 1.92 21.88
CA GLN A 384 18.95 3.19 21.27
C GLN A 384 20.18 4.07 21.10
N ASN A 385 20.14 4.98 20.11
CA ASN A 385 21.16 6.00 19.89
C ASN A 385 20.50 7.26 19.32
N GLU A 386 20.84 8.40 19.89
CA GLU A 386 20.32 9.72 19.44
C GLU A 386 21.00 10.18 18.14
N GLU A 387 22.25 9.82 17.95
CA GLU A 387 23.08 10.23 16.82
C GLU A 387 23.49 9.03 15.97
N THR A 388 23.96 9.30 14.75
CA THR A 388 24.57 8.28 13.88
C THR A 388 25.82 7.69 14.54
N MET A 389 25.86 6.38 14.70
CA MET A 389 26.99 5.68 15.29
C MET A 389 27.78 4.94 14.22
N ARG A 390 29.12 5.17 14.14
CA ARG A 390 30.00 4.30 13.39
C ARG A 390 30.11 2.97 14.14
N VAL A 391 29.94 1.86 13.43
CA VAL A 391 29.99 0.49 13.98
C VAL A 391 30.83 -0.41 13.08
N ASP A 392 31.24 -1.55 13.59
CA ASP A 392 32.06 -2.47 12.84
C ASP A 392 31.23 -3.29 11.85
N TYR A 393 30.07 -3.77 12.26
CA TYR A 393 29.09 -4.42 11.38
C TYR A 393 27.66 -4.22 11.87
N VAL A 394 26.69 -4.54 11.04
CA VAL A 394 25.26 -4.39 11.33
C VAL A 394 24.48 -5.66 11.03
N GLY A 395 23.38 -5.85 11.75
CA GLY A 395 22.45 -6.97 11.58
C GLY A 395 21.00 -6.54 11.50
N HIS A 396 20.10 -7.52 11.36
CA HIS A 396 18.65 -7.44 11.28
C HIS A 396 18.09 -6.71 10.06
N ALA A 397 18.62 -5.56 9.70
CA ALA A 397 18.33 -4.86 8.45
C ALA A 397 19.60 -4.21 7.92
N TRP A 398 19.74 -4.22 6.62
CA TRP A 398 20.82 -3.56 5.87
C TRP A 398 20.24 -2.62 4.85
N PHE A 399 20.86 -1.44 4.70
CA PHE A 399 20.53 -0.48 3.64
C PHE A 399 21.83 0.06 3.05
N PHE A 400 22.03 -0.11 1.74
CA PHE A 400 23.29 0.22 1.09
C PHE A 400 23.11 0.53 -0.40
N LYS A 401 24.12 1.15 -1.04
CA LYS A 401 24.13 1.29 -2.49
C LYS A 401 24.43 -0.05 -3.15
N ARG A 402 23.63 -0.41 -4.17
CA ARG A 402 23.79 -1.68 -4.90
C ARG A 402 25.22 -1.92 -5.40
N GLU A 403 25.89 -0.88 -5.90
CA GLU A 403 27.26 -0.98 -6.41
C GLU A 403 28.26 -1.52 -5.37
N TRP A 404 28.04 -1.26 -4.07
CA TRP A 404 28.93 -1.71 -2.99
C TRP A 404 28.85 -3.20 -2.73
N LEU A 405 27.77 -3.84 -3.14
CA LEU A 405 27.58 -5.28 -2.98
C LEU A 405 28.65 -6.11 -3.71
N SER A 406 29.24 -5.55 -4.79
CA SER A 406 30.35 -6.19 -5.50
C SER A 406 31.56 -6.49 -4.60
N HIS A 407 31.73 -5.75 -3.51
CA HIS A 407 32.83 -5.95 -2.56
C HIS A 407 32.65 -7.22 -1.73
N LEU A 408 31.44 -7.59 -1.36
CA LEU A 408 31.14 -8.84 -0.62
C LEU A 408 31.70 -10.09 -1.33
N TRP A 409 31.72 -10.05 -2.67
CA TRP A 409 32.10 -11.21 -3.51
C TRP A 409 33.53 -11.17 -4.01
N ARG A 410 34.38 -10.21 -3.57
CA ARG A 410 35.77 -10.10 -3.98
C ARG A 410 36.69 -11.10 -3.33
N GLU A 411 36.36 -11.54 -2.14
CA GLU A 411 37.05 -12.57 -1.40
C GLU A 411 36.09 -13.71 -1.06
N LYS A 412 36.63 -14.94 -0.97
CA LYS A 412 35.86 -16.05 -0.44
C LYS A 412 35.66 -15.84 1.06
N PRO A 413 34.42 -15.91 1.56
CA PRO A 413 34.18 -15.79 2.99
C PRO A 413 34.82 -16.95 3.75
N PRO A 414 35.19 -16.77 5.02
CA PRO A 414 35.77 -17.85 5.86
C PRO A 414 34.81 -19.03 6.03
N THR A 415 33.52 -18.78 6.00
CA THR A 415 32.43 -19.78 6.01
C THR A 415 31.27 -19.29 5.15
N TRP A 416 30.49 -20.23 4.59
CA TRP A 416 29.23 -19.92 3.90
C TRP A 416 28.02 -20.06 4.82
N ASP A 417 28.21 -20.52 6.05
CA ASP A 417 27.11 -20.81 6.98
C ASP A 417 26.69 -19.60 7.80
N ASN A 418 27.59 -18.60 8.01
CA ASN A 418 27.34 -17.44 8.88
C ASN A 418 28.34 -16.30 8.57
N GLY A 419 28.13 -15.13 9.17
CA GLY A 419 29.07 -14.01 9.18
C GLY A 419 29.12 -13.18 7.90
N GLU A 420 28.09 -13.24 7.08
CA GLU A 420 27.94 -12.45 5.87
C GLU A 420 27.94 -10.92 6.16
N ASP A 421 27.39 -10.55 7.30
CA ASP A 421 27.34 -9.18 7.81
C ASP A 421 28.74 -8.65 8.15
N ILE A 422 29.56 -9.44 8.82
CA ILE A 422 30.96 -9.15 9.16
C ILE A 422 31.78 -9.07 7.87
N HIS A 423 31.66 -10.10 7.02
CA HIS A 423 32.42 -10.18 5.77
C HIS A 423 32.08 -9.03 4.82
N PHE A 424 30.82 -8.64 4.71
CA PHE A 424 30.41 -7.52 3.88
C PHE A 424 30.98 -6.19 4.41
N SER A 425 30.88 -5.93 5.72
CA SER A 425 31.41 -4.71 6.32
C SER A 425 32.95 -4.62 6.14
N TYR A 426 33.66 -5.70 6.36
CA TYR A 426 35.10 -5.79 6.15
C TYR A 426 35.51 -5.55 4.68
N THR A 427 34.90 -6.28 3.75
CA THR A 427 35.28 -6.19 2.33
C THR A 427 34.86 -4.85 1.71
N ALA A 428 33.75 -4.28 2.14
CA ALA A 428 33.31 -2.94 1.73
C ALA A 428 34.30 -1.86 2.20
N GLN A 429 34.80 -1.97 3.44
CA GLN A 429 35.83 -1.09 3.95
C GLN A 429 37.14 -1.27 3.16
N LYS A 430 37.63 -2.50 3.04
CA LYS A 430 38.91 -2.82 2.39
C LYS A 430 38.98 -2.38 0.93
N TYR A 431 37.94 -2.64 0.16
CA TYR A 431 37.95 -2.43 -1.28
C TYR A 431 37.26 -1.14 -1.75
N GLY A 432 36.40 -0.57 -0.92
CA GLY A 432 35.60 0.62 -1.26
C GLY A 432 35.81 1.82 -0.35
N GLY A 433 36.55 1.66 0.76
CA GLY A 433 36.62 2.70 1.80
C GLY A 433 35.25 3.01 2.41
N ILE A 434 34.34 2.00 2.40
CA ILE A 434 32.95 2.17 2.81
C ILE A 434 32.85 1.70 4.26
N GLN A 435 32.42 2.60 5.13
CA GLN A 435 32.23 2.33 6.54
C GLN A 435 30.84 1.73 6.81
N THR A 436 30.61 1.30 8.06
CA THR A 436 29.32 0.78 8.50
C THR A 436 28.78 1.67 9.61
N TYR A 437 27.48 1.97 9.57
CA TYR A 437 26.82 2.88 10.49
C TYR A 437 25.48 2.33 10.99
N CYS A 438 25.14 2.65 12.21
CA CYS A 438 23.81 2.57 12.75
C CYS A 438 23.18 3.99 12.72
N PRO A 439 22.14 4.25 11.92
CA PRO A 439 21.42 5.51 11.94
C PRO A 439 20.81 5.82 13.30
N PRO A 440 20.35 7.05 13.58
CA PRO A 440 19.66 7.37 14.82
C PRO A 440 18.47 6.46 15.12
N HIS A 441 18.38 5.98 16.36
CA HIS A 441 17.26 5.21 16.90
C HIS A 441 16.80 5.89 18.23
N PRO A 442 16.32 7.16 18.17
CA PRO A 442 15.95 7.88 19.36
C PRO A 442 14.71 7.28 20.03
N PRO A 443 14.64 7.22 21.37
CA PRO A 443 13.54 6.58 22.10
C PRO A 443 12.17 7.21 21.82
N ALA A 444 12.15 8.51 21.53
CA ALA A 444 10.92 9.26 21.26
C ALA A 444 10.38 9.10 19.83
N GLU A 445 11.22 8.68 18.87
CA GLU A 445 10.86 8.61 17.44
C GLU A 445 11.01 7.19 16.89
N LYS A 446 10.19 6.27 17.38
CA LYS A 446 10.21 4.86 16.94
C LYS A 446 10.00 4.67 15.44
N GLU A 447 9.43 5.65 14.75
CA GLU A 447 9.27 5.63 13.30
C GLU A 447 10.60 5.59 12.53
N LEU A 448 11.69 6.08 13.13
CA LEU A 448 13.04 6.06 12.59
C LEU A 448 13.76 4.71 12.79
N HIS A 449 13.25 3.83 13.64
CA HIS A 449 13.92 2.59 14.00
C HIS A 449 13.87 1.55 12.88
N GLY A 450 14.95 0.80 12.72
CA GLY A 450 15.04 -0.27 11.72
C GLY A 450 14.40 -1.59 12.15
N SER A 451 14.11 -1.76 13.46
CA SER A 451 13.40 -2.92 14.01
C SER A 451 12.56 -2.50 15.21
N LEU A 452 11.27 -2.85 15.20
CA LEU A 452 10.32 -2.52 16.27
C LEU A 452 9.92 -3.72 17.13
N LEU A 453 9.81 -4.92 16.54
CA LEU A 453 9.21 -6.11 17.13
C LEU A 453 10.19 -7.30 17.16
N GLY A 454 11.49 -7.04 17.20
CA GLY A 454 12.50 -8.10 17.11
C GLY A 454 12.48 -9.07 18.31
N TYR A 455 12.05 -8.64 19.50
CA TYR A 455 11.88 -9.53 20.64
C TYR A 455 10.63 -10.41 20.50
N GLU A 456 9.54 -9.88 20.02
CA GLU A 456 8.26 -10.59 19.87
C GLU A 456 8.31 -11.61 18.74
N LEU A 457 9.09 -11.34 17.69
CA LEU A 457 9.12 -12.13 16.47
C LEU A 457 10.38 -12.99 16.31
N GLY A 458 11.49 -12.63 16.94
CA GLY A 458 12.82 -13.24 16.72
C GLY A 458 13.31 -14.16 17.83
N VAL A 459 12.77 -14.07 19.06
CA VAL A 459 13.22 -14.84 20.21
C VAL A 459 12.32 -16.07 20.40
N ASP A 460 12.38 -17.00 19.45
CA ASP A 460 11.63 -18.26 19.50
C ASP A 460 12.57 -19.47 19.21
N SER A 461 12.01 -20.67 19.26
CA SER A 461 12.76 -21.92 18.93
C SER A 461 13.19 -21.98 17.46
N LYS A 462 12.70 -21.10 16.60
CA LYS A 462 13.03 -21.02 15.18
C LYS A 462 14.21 -20.09 14.90
N ALA A 463 14.66 -19.30 15.89
CA ALA A 463 15.85 -18.46 15.75
C ALA A 463 17.08 -19.32 15.46
N THR A 464 17.90 -18.92 14.48
CA THR A 464 19.06 -19.70 14.05
C THR A 464 20.07 -19.89 15.18
N SER A 465 20.23 -18.89 16.06
CA SER A 465 21.08 -18.97 17.25
C SER A 465 20.56 -19.91 18.35
N ASN A 466 19.28 -20.27 18.32
CA ASN A 466 18.60 -21.11 19.31
C ASN A 466 18.17 -22.47 18.73
N ASN A 467 18.54 -22.77 17.48
CA ASN A 467 18.12 -23.97 16.79
C ASN A 467 18.91 -25.17 17.22
N GLN A 468 18.26 -26.33 17.46
CA GLN A 468 18.93 -27.61 17.77
C GLN A 468 19.83 -28.11 16.63
N ALA A 469 19.64 -27.70 15.38
CA ALA A 469 20.44 -28.08 14.22
C ALA A 469 21.81 -27.37 14.16
N VAL A 470 21.94 -26.20 14.80
CA VAL A 470 23.22 -25.48 14.93
C VAL A 470 23.35 -25.12 16.39
N SER A 471 24.35 -25.68 17.07
CA SER A 471 24.55 -25.32 18.47
C SER A 471 24.90 -23.84 18.59
N HIS A 472 24.47 -23.20 19.67
CA HIS A 472 24.83 -21.82 20.00
C HIS A 472 26.36 -21.61 19.93
N GLN A 473 27.11 -22.58 20.40
CA GLN A 473 28.58 -22.57 20.35
C GLN A 473 29.12 -22.57 18.93
N GLN A 474 28.58 -23.40 18.03
CA GLN A 474 28.98 -23.44 16.63
C GLN A 474 28.66 -22.11 15.93
N PHE A 475 27.45 -21.55 16.11
CA PHE A 475 27.04 -20.28 15.53
C PHE A 475 28.03 -19.16 15.86
N PHE A 476 28.41 -19.01 17.13
CA PHE A 476 29.36 -17.99 17.55
C PHE A 476 30.79 -18.28 17.18
N SER A 477 31.20 -19.55 17.16
CA SER A 477 32.54 -19.96 16.69
C SER A 477 32.77 -19.61 15.21
N GLU A 478 31.75 -19.74 14.36
CA GLU A 478 31.81 -19.32 12.95
C GLU A 478 31.99 -17.82 12.83
N ARG A 479 31.28 -17.02 13.67
CA ARG A 479 31.43 -15.57 13.71
C ARG A 479 32.83 -15.16 14.21
N ASP A 480 33.38 -15.80 15.23
CA ASP A 480 34.72 -15.54 15.69
C ASP A 480 35.75 -15.79 14.57
N ASN A 481 35.55 -16.87 13.79
CA ASN A 481 36.38 -17.14 12.62
C ASN A 481 36.29 -16.00 11.58
N CYS A 482 35.08 -15.48 11.31
CA CYS A 482 34.93 -14.36 10.41
C CYS A 482 35.59 -13.09 10.93
N ILE A 483 35.44 -12.75 12.21
CA ILE A 483 36.05 -11.57 12.84
C ILE A 483 37.56 -11.66 12.73
N ASN A 484 38.15 -12.79 13.20
CA ASN A 484 39.62 -12.94 13.21
C ASN A 484 40.23 -12.94 11.81
N ASN A 485 39.61 -13.62 10.82
CA ASN A 485 40.07 -13.56 9.42
C ASN A 485 39.99 -12.12 8.85
N SER A 486 38.94 -11.37 9.17
CA SER A 486 38.79 -9.98 8.74
C SER A 486 39.90 -9.10 9.36
N LEU A 487 40.19 -9.27 10.64
CA LEU A 487 41.29 -8.56 11.34
C LEU A 487 42.67 -8.89 10.73
N VAL A 488 42.92 -10.15 10.44
CA VAL A 488 44.16 -10.60 9.73
C VAL A 488 44.20 -9.96 8.32
N GLY A 489 43.05 -9.81 7.65
CA GLY A 489 42.90 -9.20 6.35
C GLY A 489 43.01 -7.65 6.34
N GLY A 490 43.24 -7.05 7.53
CA GLY A 490 43.43 -5.61 7.70
C GLY A 490 42.18 -4.83 7.99
N TRP A 491 41.13 -5.44 8.56
CA TRP A 491 39.93 -4.74 8.96
C TRP A 491 40.19 -3.70 10.07
N GLU A 492 39.88 -2.46 9.84
CA GLU A 492 40.03 -1.37 10.81
C GLU A 492 38.75 -1.19 11.59
N THR A 493 38.65 -1.83 12.77
CA THR A 493 37.52 -1.71 13.69
C THR A 493 37.50 -0.36 14.40
N VAL A 494 36.37 0.00 15.00
CA VAL A 494 36.20 1.26 15.75
C VAL A 494 37.24 1.37 16.87
N HIS A 495 37.53 0.27 17.59
CA HIS A 495 38.51 0.23 18.67
C HIS A 495 39.90 -0.27 18.24
N ASN A 496 40.17 -0.37 16.91
CA ASN A 496 41.49 -0.83 16.38
C ASN A 496 41.95 -2.18 16.97
N ILE A 497 41.01 -3.12 17.08
CA ILE A 497 41.25 -4.46 17.58
C ILE A 497 42.29 -5.14 16.73
N LYS A 498 43.23 -5.87 17.37
CA LYS A 498 44.28 -6.64 16.70
C LYS A 498 43.86 -8.09 16.55
N PRO A 499 44.27 -8.76 15.45
CA PRO A 499 44.02 -10.18 15.26
C PRO A 499 44.75 -10.99 16.35
N GLU A 500 44.21 -12.16 16.66
CA GLU A 500 44.95 -13.13 17.47
C GLU A 500 46.13 -13.68 16.66
N VAL A 501 47.31 -13.59 17.22
CA VAL A 501 48.48 -14.28 16.70
C VAL A 501 48.39 -15.72 17.18
N LYS A 502 48.18 -16.67 16.27
CA LYS A 502 48.37 -18.11 16.61
C LYS A 502 49.87 -18.31 16.82
N GLU A 503 50.28 -18.55 18.05
CA GLU A 503 51.61 -19.10 18.38
C GLU A 503 51.81 -20.47 17.75
#